data_796f766a3d35158acfee66986f549c05
#
_entry.id   796f766a3d35158acfee66986f549c05
#
_cell.length_a   1.000
_cell.length_b   1.000
_cell.length_c   1.000
_cell.angle_alpha   90.00
_cell.angle_beta   90.00
_cell.angle_gamma   90.00
#
_symmetry.space_group_name_H-M   'P 1'
#
loop_
_entity.id
_entity.type
_entity.pdbx_description
1 polymer ?
#
loop_
_entity_poly.entity_id
_entity_poly.type
_entity_poly.pdbx_seq_one_letter_code
_entity_poly.pdbx_strand_id
1 'polypeptide(L)'
;RLCSSAASDVYKRQDYITINISSPNTPNLRDLHNSENLSLLINALNESVKDLGIIKPIFLKISPDESQETMNNIIDNIKNSCFSGIIATNTTIDKSNIKNEKIKSIEGGLSGEPLMDKSTEKLSYIRSISGDMPLIGVGGILSKKDFDRKINAGASLVQVYTGFIVKGPSLINEILTS
;
A
#
# COMPACT_ATOMS: atom_id res chain seq x y z
N ARG A 1 20.22 -20.28 15.58
CA ARG A 1 19.60 -19.06 15.02
C ARG A 1 20.57 -17.90 15.22
N LEU A 2 21.29 -17.55 14.20
CA LEU A 2 22.00 -16.26 14.15
C LEU A 2 20.98 -15.18 13.75
N CYS A 3 20.17 -14.73 14.69
CA CYS A 3 19.41 -13.49 14.50
C CYS A 3 20.41 -12.35 14.62
N SER A 4 20.67 -11.64 13.54
CA SER A 4 21.49 -10.43 13.59
C SER A 4 20.89 -9.47 14.63
N SER A 5 21.72 -8.99 15.57
CA SER A 5 21.30 -7.98 16.55
C SER A 5 20.72 -6.73 15.88
N ALA A 6 21.24 -6.37 14.70
CA ALA A 6 20.72 -5.27 13.88
C ALA A 6 19.27 -5.51 13.40
N ALA A 7 18.91 -6.72 12.94
CA ALA A 7 17.56 -7.04 12.51
C ALA A 7 16.55 -6.96 13.68
N SER A 8 16.95 -7.45 14.86
CA SER A 8 16.14 -7.34 16.07
C SER A 8 15.93 -5.90 16.51
N ASP A 9 16.94 -5.04 16.39
CA ASP A 9 16.86 -3.62 16.75
C ASP A 9 15.95 -2.84 15.78
N VAL A 10 16.03 -3.13 14.49
CA VAL A 10 15.14 -2.57 13.47
C VAL A 10 13.70 -2.94 13.76
N TYR A 11 13.39 -4.21 14.03
CA TYR A 11 12.03 -4.66 14.36
C TYR A 11 11.46 -3.94 15.59
N LYS A 12 12.25 -3.72 16.62
CA LYS A 12 11.81 -3.03 17.85
C LYS A 12 11.38 -1.58 17.60
N ARG A 13 11.97 -0.93 16.58
CA ARG A 13 11.69 0.47 16.23
C ARG A 13 10.58 0.66 15.19
N GLN A 14 10.05 -0.43 14.63
CA GLN A 14 8.95 -0.38 13.67
C GLN A 14 7.61 -0.29 14.38
N ASP A 15 6.69 0.54 13.85
CA ASP A 15 5.30 0.61 14.33
C ASP A 15 4.44 -0.45 13.67
N TYR A 16 4.73 -0.80 12.41
CA TYR A 16 4.04 -1.85 11.65
C TYR A 16 4.95 -2.49 10.60
N ILE A 17 4.49 -3.60 10.04
CA ILE A 17 5.16 -4.34 8.97
C ILE A 17 4.31 -4.25 7.70
N THR A 18 4.94 -4.11 6.53
CA THR A 18 4.26 -4.14 5.24
C THR A 18 4.65 -5.37 4.44
N ILE A 19 3.68 -6.18 4.09
CA ILE A 19 3.82 -7.24 3.07
C ILE A 19 3.46 -6.63 1.72
N ASN A 20 4.47 -6.42 0.89
CA ASN A 20 4.31 -5.76 -0.40
C ASN A 20 4.28 -6.80 -1.54
N ILE A 21 3.09 -7.08 -2.06
CA ILE A 21 2.87 -8.02 -3.17
C ILE A 21 2.59 -7.30 -4.51
N SER A 22 2.76 -6.00 -4.57
CA SER A 22 2.19 -5.16 -5.63
C SER A 22 3.21 -4.37 -6.45
N SER A 23 4.52 -4.58 -6.24
CA SER A 23 5.54 -3.84 -6.99
C SER A 23 5.49 -4.20 -8.48
N PRO A 24 5.37 -3.21 -9.39
CA PRO A 24 5.44 -3.46 -10.82
C PRO A 24 6.87 -3.73 -11.32
N ASN A 25 7.87 -3.45 -10.48
CA ASN A 25 9.28 -3.55 -10.83
C ASN A 25 9.89 -4.92 -10.48
N THR A 26 9.12 -5.79 -9.83
CA THR A 26 9.55 -7.15 -9.45
C THR A 26 8.79 -8.15 -10.32
N PRO A 27 9.47 -8.93 -11.16
CA PRO A 27 8.83 -9.95 -11.99
C PRO A 27 7.98 -10.91 -11.13
N ASN A 28 6.79 -11.25 -11.62
CA ASN A 28 5.86 -12.21 -11.05
C ASN A 28 5.34 -11.90 -9.62
N LEU A 29 5.74 -10.77 -9.02
CA LEU A 29 5.28 -10.44 -7.67
C LEU A 29 3.76 -10.24 -7.62
N ARG A 30 3.17 -9.69 -8.69
CA ARG A 30 1.73 -9.46 -8.81
C ARG A 30 0.93 -10.76 -9.00
N ASP A 31 1.57 -11.87 -9.34
CA ASP A 31 0.92 -13.19 -9.38
C ASP A 31 0.46 -13.64 -7.99
N LEU A 32 1.01 -13.03 -6.93
CA LEU A 32 0.55 -13.20 -5.55
C LEU A 32 -0.85 -12.60 -5.28
N HIS A 33 -1.42 -11.83 -6.21
CA HIS A 33 -2.82 -11.40 -6.14
C HIS A 33 -3.80 -12.51 -6.57
N ASN A 34 -3.31 -13.57 -7.23
CA ASN A 34 -4.08 -14.76 -7.52
C ASN A 34 -4.52 -15.42 -6.20
N SER A 35 -5.76 -15.85 -6.15
CA SER A 35 -6.41 -16.39 -4.94
C SER A 35 -5.63 -17.56 -4.31
N GLU A 36 -5.10 -18.48 -5.13
CA GLU A 36 -4.32 -19.63 -4.64
C GLU A 36 -2.99 -19.20 -4.02
N ASN A 37 -2.22 -18.41 -4.74
CA ASN A 37 -0.92 -17.91 -4.27
C ASN A 37 -1.06 -17.01 -3.02
N LEU A 38 -2.12 -16.19 -2.99
CA LEU A 38 -2.42 -15.34 -1.84
C LEU A 38 -2.77 -16.19 -0.61
N SER A 39 -3.57 -17.24 -0.77
CA SER A 39 -3.94 -18.14 0.32
C SER A 39 -2.71 -18.87 0.88
N LEU A 40 -1.80 -19.35 0.02
CA LEU A 40 -0.54 -19.96 0.44
C LEU A 40 0.33 -18.97 1.23
N LEU A 41 0.45 -17.73 0.74
CA LEU A 41 1.19 -16.68 1.43
C LEU A 41 0.59 -16.37 2.81
N ILE A 42 -0.73 -16.23 2.90
CA ILE A 42 -1.44 -15.95 4.15
C ILE A 42 -1.21 -17.07 5.17
N ASN A 43 -1.32 -18.32 4.75
CA ASN A 43 -1.10 -19.46 5.64
C ASN A 43 0.34 -19.48 6.19
N ALA A 44 1.34 -19.31 5.33
CA ALA A 44 2.74 -19.23 5.74
C ALA A 44 3.01 -18.05 6.70
N LEU A 45 2.37 -16.90 6.45
CA LEU A 45 2.47 -15.74 7.33
C LEU A 45 1.80 -15.97 8.68
N ASN A 46 0.60 -16.54 8.72
CA ASN A 46 -0.11 -16.86 9.96
C ASN A 46 0.74 -17.78 10.86
N GLU A 47 1.35 -18.81 10.29
CA GLU A 47 2.26 -19.71 11.01
C GLU A 47 3.50 -18.95 11.52
N SER A 48 4.15 -18.18 10.64
CA SER A 48 5.35 -17.42 10.99
C SER A 48 5.08 -16.37 12.09
N VAL A 49 3.98 -15.67 12.02
CA VAL A 49 3.55 -14.67 13.02
C VAL A 49 3.39 -15.33 14.38
N LYS A 50 2.75 -16.49 14.42
CA LYS A 50 2.55 -17.27 15.64
C LYS A 50 3.87 -17.79 16.21
N ASP A 51 4.71 -18.42 15.37
CA ASP A 51 5.95 -19.06 15.78
C ASP A 51 7.00 -18.06 16.27
N LEU A 52 7.04 -16.87 15.66
CA LEU A 52 7.96 -15.79 15.99
C LEU A 52 7.43 -14.84 17.07
N GLY A 53 6.17 -14.98 17.48
CA GLY A 53 5.53 -14.10 18.46
C GLY A 53 5.45 -12.64 17.98
N ILE A 54 5.14 -12.43 16.69
CA ILE A 54 5.03 -11.08 16.12
C ILE A 54 3.77 -10.41 16.63
N ILE A 55 3.94 -9.27 17.32
CA ILE A 55 2.85 -8.46 17.89
C ILE A 55 2.61 -7.15 17.12
N LYS A 56 3.47 -6.82 16.14
CA LYS A 56 3.32 -5.60 15.33
C LYS A 56 2.18 -5.77 14.32
N PRO A 57 1.39 -4.72 14.05
CA PRO A 57 0.40 -4.73 12.99
C PRO A 57 1.05 -5.04 11.63
N ILE A 58 0.40 -5.87 10.84
CA ILE A 58 0.87 -6.25 9.50
C ILE A 58 -0.14 -5.73 8.46
N PHE A 59 0.35 -4.99 7.48
CA PHE A 59 -0.46 -4.43 6.40
C PHE A 59 -0.10 -5.06 5.06
N LEU A 60 -1.11 -5.36 4.26
CA LEU A 60 -0.94 -5.80 2.88
C LEU A 60 -0.93 -4.59 1.95
N LYS A 61 0.12 -4.42 1.14
CA LYS A 61 0.20 -3.34 0.15
C LYS A 61 -0.18 -3.85 -1.23
N ILE A 62 -1.21 -3.23 -1.82
CA ILE A 62 -1.84 -3.67 -3.06
C ILE A 62 -1.59 -2.72 -4.24
N SER A 63 -1.81 -3.22 -5.45
CA SER A 63 -1.68 -2.48 -6.71
C SER A 63 -2.94 -1.66 -7.01
N PRO A 64 -2.83 -0.47 -7.62
CA PRO A 64 -3.99 0.28 -8.11
C PRO A 64 -4.56 -0.30 -9.41
N ASP A 65 -3.85 -1.23 -10.05
CA ASP A 65 -4.18 -1.77 -11.37
C ASP A 65 -5.08 -3.01 -11.30
N GLU A 66 -5.34 -3.53 -10.09
CA GLU A 66 -6.17 -4.70 -9.89
C GLU A 66 -7.65 -4.47 -10.23
N SER A 67 -8.32 -5.52 -10.70
CA SER A 67 -9.76 -5.50 -10.93
C SER A 67 -10.55 -5.43 -9.61
N GLN A 68 -11.82 -5.07 -9.68
CA GLN A 68 -12.70 -5.12 -8.51
C GLN A 68 -12.85 -6.55 -7.98
N GLU A 69 -12.93 -7.53 -8.88
CA GLU A 69 -13.00 -8.95 -8.52
C GLU A 69 -11.77 -9.39 -7.74
N THR A 70 -10.57 -9.05 -8.22
CA THR A 70 -9.31 -9.34 -7.50
C THR A 70 -9.30 -8.67 -6.13
N MET A 71 -9.77 -7.43 -6.02
CA MET A 71 -9.84 -6.73 -4.74
C MET A 71 -10.81 -7.38 -3.76
N ASN A 72 -11.98 -7.83 -4.23
CA ASN A 72 -12.92 -8.58 -3.39
C ASN A 72 -12.26 -9.85 -2.85
N ASN A 73 -11.61 -10.62 -3.73
CA ASN A 73 -10.89 -11.83 -3.34
C ASN A 73 -9.79 -11.56 -2.31
N ILE A 74 -9.01 -10.48 -2.49
CA ILE A 74 -7.98 -10.07 -1.52
C ILE A 74 -8.62 -9.77 -0.17
N ILE A 75 -9.65 -8.92 -0.13
CA ILE A 75 -10.32 -8.52 1.10
C ILE A 75 -10.90 -9.74 1.83
N ASP A 76 -11.57 -10.64 1.14
CA ASP A 76 -12.17 -11.83 1.75
C ASP A 76 -11.12 -12.78 2.34
N ASN A 77 -9.97 -12.92 1.67
CA ASN A 77 -8.87 -13.75 2.17
C ASN A 77 -8.18 -13.16 3.41
N ILE A 78 -8.05 -11.83 3.49
CA ILE A 78 -7.31 -11.21 4.61
C ILE A 78 -8.15 -10.93 5.85
N LYS A 79 -9.49 -10.88 5.74
CA LYS A 79 -10.40 -10.58 6.87
C LYS A 79 -10.19 -11.44 8.10
N ASN A 80 -9.80 -12.71 7.92
CA ASN A 80 -9.60 -13.68 8.99
C ASN A 80 -8.15 -14.15 9.10
N SER A 81 -7.20 -13.28 8.79
CA SER A 81 -5.78 -13.58 8.76
C SER A 81 -4.98 -12.72 9.73
N CYS A 82 -3.64 -12.84 9.71
CA CYS A 82 -2.74 -12.00 10.50
C CYS A 82 -2.67 -10.52 10.05
N PHE A 83 -3.33 -10.15 8.95
CA PHE A 83 -3.31 -8.78 8.47
C PHE A 83 -4.21 -7.88 9.30
N SER A 84 -3.65 -6.75 9.73
CA SER A 84 -4.34 -5.70 10.48
C SER A 84 -4.99 -4.66 9.58
N GLY A 85 -4.64 -4.61 8.29
CA GLY A 85 -5.18 -3.63 7.36
C GLY A 85 -4.50 -3.63 5.99
N ILE A 86 -4.84 -2.63 5.17
CA ILE A 86 -4.39 -2.51 3.79
C ILE A 86 -3.70 -1.16 3.55
N ILE A 87 -2.67 -1.19 2.71
CA ILE A 87 -2.05 0.01 2.15
C ILE A 87 -2.48 0.14 0.69
N ALA A 88 -3.26 1.16 0.39
CA ALA A 88 -3.78 1.45 -0.95
C ALA A 88 -3.26 2.81 -1.44
N THR A 89 -2.36 2.85 -2.41
CA THR A 89 -1.88 1.79 -3.29
C THR A 89 -0.37 1.88 -3.54
N ASN A 90 0.19 0.89 -4.28
CA ASN A 90 1.48 1.01 -4.94
C ASN A 90 1.39 1.94 -6.16
N THR A 91 2.45 2.04 -6.96
CA THR A 91 2.50 2.75 -8.25
C THR A 91 1.71 2.00 -9.32
N THR A 92 1.28 2.72 -10.39
CA THR A 92 0.56 2.14 -11.53
C THR A 92 1.47 1.93 -12.74
N ILE A 93 1.18 0.89 -13.53
CA ILE A 93 1.77 0.72 -14.87
C ILE A 93 0.99 1.48 -15.94
N ASP A 94 -0.21 1.93 -15.62
CA ASP A 94 -1.04 2.72 -16.52
C ASP A 94 -0.48 4.14 -16.67
N LYS A 95 -0.02 4.46 -17.86
CA LYS A 95 0.54 5.76 -18.24
C LYS A 95 -0.33 6.46 -19.30
N SER A 96 -1.57 6.07 -19.45
CA SER A 96 -2.47 6.61 -20.49
C SER A 96 -2.64 8.13 -20.39
N ASN A 97 -2.65 8.66 -19.15
CA ASN A 97 -2.80 10.10 -18.88
C ASN A 97 -1.50 10.91 -19.08
N ILE A 98 -0.37 10.27 -19.39
CA ILE A 98 0.89 10.96 -19.62
C ILE A 98 0.98 11.39 -21.09
N LYS A 99 1.08 12.70 -21.34
CA LYS A 99 1.17 13.27 -22.69
C LYS A 99 2.57 13.19 -23.30
N ASN A 100 3.60 13.13 -22.45
CA ASN A 100 5.00 13.12 -22.91
C ASN A 100 5.44 11.69 -23.20
N GLU A 101 5.65 11.38 -24.47
CA GLU A 101 6.03 10.03 -24.94
C GLU A 101 7.38 9.55 -24.37
N LYS A 102 8.33 10.46 -24.10
CA LYS A 102 9.59 10.09 -23.44
C LYS A 102 9.36 9.62 -22.00
N ILE A 103 8.38 10.19 -21.29
CA ILE A 103 8.03 9.75 -19.94
C ILE A 103 7.23 8.45 -19.99
N LYS A 104 6.35 8.28 -20.97
CA LYS A 104 5.61 7.02 -21.17
C LYS A 104 6.53 5.82 -21.38
N SER A 105 7.62 6.00 -22.11
CA SER A 105 8.56 4.92 -22.45
C SER A 105 9.50 4.53 -21.30
N ILE A 106 9.57 5.33 -20.20
CA ILE A 106 10.39 4.98 -19.06
C ILE A 106 9.81 3.74 -18.37
N GLU A 107 10.62 2.72 -18.14
CA GLU A 107 10.21 1.54 -17.38
C GLU A 107 9.91 1.87 -15.91
N GLY A 108 9.06 1.06 -15.28
CA GLY A 108 8.68 1.21 -13.88
C GLY A 108 7.29 1.81 -13.66
N GLY A 109 6.89 1.86 -12.41
CA GLY A 109 5.58 2.35 -11.99
C GLY A 109 5.50 3.87 -11.93
N LEU A 110 4.38 4.43 -12.39
CA LEU A 110 4.06 5.84 -12.30
C LEU A 110 3.58 6.20 -10.89
N SER A 111 4.18 7.25 -10.32
CA SER A 111 3.85 7.81 -9.00
C SER A 111 3.53 9.30 -9.07
N GLY A 112 3.32 9.95 -7.93
CA GLY A 112 3.03 11.38 -7.84
C GLY A 112 1.63 11.76 -8.27
N GLU A 113 1.44 13.01 -8.68
CA GLU A 113 0.13 13.60 -9.01
C GLU A 113 -0.71 12.74 -9.98
N PRO A 114 -0.16 12.18 -11.07
CA PRO A 114 -0.94 11.37 -12.00
C PRO A 114 -1.60 10.12 -11.39
N LEU A 115 -1.09 9.65 -10.24
CA LEU A 115 -1.65 8.51 -9.52
C LEU A 115 -2.79 8.90 -8.57
N MET A 116 -2.99 10.18 -8.28
CA MET A 116 -3.89 10.65 -7.21
C MET A 116 -5.32 10.14 -7.39
N ASP A 117 -5.92 10.35 -8.54
CA ASP A 117 -7.32 9.99 -8.77
C ASP A 117 -7.52 8.47 -8.73
N LYS A 118 -6.71 7.73 -9.46
CA LYS A 118 -6.78 6.26 -9.52
C LYS A 118 -6.59 5.63 -8.13
N SER A 119 -5.60 6.09 -7.37
CA SER A 119 -5.33 5.54 -6.02
C SER A 119 -6.41 5.92 -5.01
N THR A 120 -7.07 7.07 -5.17
CA THR A 120 -8.17 7.50 -4.30
C THR A 120 -9.45 6.74 -4.60
N GLU A 121 -9.77 6.52 -5.88
CA GLU A 121 -10.88 5.68 -6.31
C GLU A 121 -10.76 4.24 -5.77
N LYS A 122 -9.57 3.65 -5.90
CA LYS A 122 -9.30 2.32 -5.36
C LYS A 122 -9.44 2.27 -3.84
N LEU A 123 -8.92 3.27 -3.13
CA LEU A 123 -9.05 3.38 -1.68
C LEU A 123 -10.52 3.46 -1.26
N SER A 124 -11.32 4.29 -1.93
CA SER A 124 -12.76 4.41 -1.67
C SER A 124 -13.51 3.10 -1.93
N TYR A 125 -13.18 2.40 -3.02
CA TYR A 125 -13.74 1.08 -3.31
C TYR A 125 -13.40 0.08 -2.21
N ILE A 126 -12.13 0.01 -1.79
CA ILE A 126 -11.70 -0.89 -0.72
C ILE A 126 -12.44 -0.58 0.58
N ARG A 127 -12.62 0.71 0.92
CA ARG A 127 -13.40 1.10 2.09
C ARG A 127 -14.82 0.55 2.04
N SER A 128 -15.48 0.60 0.88
CA SER A 128 -16.86 0.12 0.74
C SER A 128 -17.03 -1.39 0.98
N ILE A 129 -15.96 -2.19 0.83
CA ILE A 129 -16.02 -3.65 0.97
C ILE A 129 -15.24 -4.21 2.18
N SER A 130 -14.39 -3.39 2.83
CA SER A 130 -13.52 -3.83 3.93
C SER A 130 -14.11 -3.59 5.33
N GLY A 131 -15.26 -2.91 5.43
CA GLY A 131 -15.84 -2.53 6.72
C GLY A 131 -14.92 -1.61 7.52
N ASP A 132 -14.68 -1.91 8.79
CA ASP A 132 -13.87 -1.08 9.70
C ASP A 132 -12.37 -1.37 9.64
N MET A 133 -11.92 -2.19 8.69
CA MET A 133 -10.49 -2.52 8.55
C MET A 133 -9.65 -1.23 8.37
N PRO A 134 -8.55 -1.04 9.11
CA PRO A 134 -7.65 0.09 8.93
C PRO A 134 -7.08 0.20 7.52
N LEU A 135 -7.17 1.37 6.92
CA LEU A 135 -6.64 1.64 5.58
C LEU A 135 -5.58 2.75 5.64
N ILE A 136 -4.48 2.55 4.94
CA ILE A 136 -3.44 3.57 4.74
C ILE A 136 -3.49 4.04 3.29
N GLY A 137 -3.81 5.31 3.07
CA GLY A 137 -3.90 5.90 1.74
C GLY A 137 -2.54 6.30 1.20
N VAL A 138 -2.21 5.89 -0.03
CA VAL A 138 -0.94 6.22 -0.69
C VAL A 138 -1.17 6.60 -2.14
N GLY A 139 -0.36 7.53 -2.65
CA GLY A 139 -0.33 7.92 -4.05
C GLY A 139 -0.90 9.32 -4.31
N GLY A 140 -0.06 10.18 -4.86
CA GLY A 140 -0.44 11.49 -5.36
C GLY A 140 -0.58 12.62 -4.33
N ILE A 141 -0.24 12.39 -3.07
CA ILE A 141 -0.37 13.41 -2.02
C ILE A 141 0.75 14.44 -2.14
N LEU A 142 0.41 15.66 -2.57
CA LEU A 142 1.31 16.80 -2.70
C LEU A 142 0.84 18.03 -1.91
N SER A 143 -0.34 17.97 -1.28
CA SER A 143 -0.91 19.10 -0.54
C SER A 143 -1.81 18.60 0.59
N LYS A 144 -2.20 19.52 1.49
CA LYS A 144 -3.26 19.28 2.47
C LYS A 144 -4.57 18.82 1.81
N LYS A 145 -4.96 19.45 0.70
CA LYS A 145 -6.16 19.05 -0.05
C LYS A 145 -6.10 17.59 -0.51
N ASP A 146 -4.94 17.11 -0.96
CA ASP A 146 -4.78 15.72 -1.38
C ASP A 146 -4.83 14.76 -0.20
N PHE A 147 -4.26 15.16 0.94
CA PHE A 147 -4.40 14.44 2.19
C PHE A 147 -5.88 14.29 2.58
N ASP A 148 -6.64 15.40 2.60
CA ASP A 148 -8.05 15.39 2.96
C ASP A 148 -8.87 14.49 2.01
N ARG A 149 -8.55 14.47 0.73
CA ARG A 149 -9.16 13.54 -0.24
C ARG A 149 -8.94 12.07 0.14
N LYS A 150 -7.75 11.71 0.63
CA LYS A 150 -7.47 10.33 1.10
C LYS A 150 -8.25 10.00 2.37
N ILE A 151 -8.29 10.91 3.33
CA ILE A 151 -9.06 10.72 4.57
C ILE A 151 -10.56 10.58 4.25
N ASN A 152 -11.11 11.45 3.40
CA ASN A 152 -12.52 11.40 2.98
C ASN A 152 -12.83 10.12 2.18
N ALA A 153 -11.86 9.54 1.48
CA ALA A 153 -11.99 8.25 0.80
C ALA A 153 -11.89 7.04 1.76
N GLY A 154 -11.71 7.27 3.06
CA GLY A 154 -11.73 6.26 4.10
C GLY A 154 -10.37 5.81 4.63
N ALA A 155 -9.28 6.54 4.33
CA ALA A 155 -7.99 6.27 4.95
C ALA A 155 -7.99 6.65 6.43
N SER A 156 -7.40 5.81 7.28
CA SER A 156 -7.11 6.12 8.69
C SER A 156 -5.77 6.84 8.83
N LEU A 157 -4.83 6.56 7.94
CA LEU A 157 -3.50 7.15 7.84
C LEU A 157 -3.13 7.35 6.37
N VAL A 158 -2.08 8.13 6.11
CA VAL A 158 -1.50 8.28 4.77
C VAL A 158 0.00 8.02 4.76
N GLN A 159 0.51 7.61 3.60
CA GLN A 159 1.95 7.58 3.30
C GLN A 159 2.24 8.58 2.18
N VAL A 160 3.33 9.32 2.32
CA VAL A 160 3.84 10.25 1.30
C VAL A 160 5.22 9.78 0.84
N TYR A 161 5.48 9.83 -0.45
CA TYR A 161 6.79 9.52 -1.03
C TYR A 161 7.21 10.60 -2.04
N THR A 162 6.63 10.64 -3.23
CA THR A 162 6.95 11.62 -4.27
C THR A 162 6.72 13.06 -3.80
N GLY A 163 5.62 13.31 -3.09
CA GLY A 163 5.34 14.62 -2.50
C GLY A 163 6.43 15.07 -1.51
N PHE A 164 6.91 14.15 -0.69
CA PHE A 164 8.00 14.43 0.23
C PHE A 164 9.33 14.71 -0.48
N ILE A 165 9.64 13.98 -1.58
CA ILE A 165 10.83 14.25 -2.39
C ILE A 165 10.76 15.65 -3.02
N VAL A 166 9.58 16.05 -3.51
CA VAL A 166 9.39 17.33 -4.22
C VAL A 166 9.35 18.53 -3.25
N LYS A 167 8.63 18.40 -2.13
CA LYS A 167 8.37 19.50 -1.18
C LYS A 167 9.17 19.40 0.13
N GLY A 168 9.81 18.26 0.39
CA GLY A 168 10.54 18.04 1.64
C GLY A 168 9.62 18.02 2.89
N PRO A 169 10.19 18.28 4.08
CA PRO A 169 9.46 18.29 5.35
C PRO A 169 8.32 19.31 5.43
N SER A 170 8.34 20.35 4.59
CA SER A 170 7.28 21.37 4.56
C SER A 170 5.92 20.79 4.22
N LEU A 171 5.86 19.72 3.39
CA LEU A 171 4.62 19.02 3.10
C LEU A 171 3.99 18.42 4.36
N ILE A 172 4.81 17.86 5.24
CA ILE A 172 4.30 17.25 6.48
C ILE A 172 3.72 18.34 7.40
N ASN A 173 4.42 19.47 7.52
CA ASN A 173 3.91 20.60 8.29
C ASN A 173 2.59 21.12 7.70
N GLU A 174 2.52 21.30 6.37
CA GLU A 174 1.29 21.71 5.67
C GLU A 174 0.12 20.78 5.97
N ILE A 175 0.36 19.48 5.99
CA ILE A 175 -0.68 18.46 6.24
C ILE A 175 -1.16 18.48 7.69
N LEU A 176 -0.27 18.72 8.67
CA LEU A 176 -0.56 18.56 10.09
C LEU A 176 -1.04 19.85 10.77
N THR A 177 -0.78 21.02 10.21
CA THR A 177 -1.05 22.32 10.88
C THR A 177 -2.31 23.03 10.39
N SER A 178 -3.14 22.40 9.56
CA SER A 178 -4.36 23.04 8.99
C SER A 178 -5.62 22.55 9.65
#